data_6eb9cfbf85eb88dea71042d9333ce111
#
_entry.id   6eb9cfbf85eb88dea71042d9333ce111
#
_cell.length_a   1.000
_cell.length_b   1.000
_cell.length_c   1.000
_cell.angle_alpha   90.00
_cell.angle_beta   90.00
_cell.angle_gamma   90.00
#
_symmetry.space_group_name_H-M   'P 1'
#
loop_
_entity.id
_entity.type
_entity.pdbx_description
1 polymer ?
#
loop_
_entity_poly.entity_id
_entity_poly.type
_entity_poly.pdbx_seq_one_letter_code
_entity_poly.pdbx_strand_id
1 'polypeptide(L)'
;MIQRSIAGCDFARGGVDNTSIVVRNSYEIVEVVNLHHADTNEICSVYRKLDMKYHFKGTYLDATGGYDIGFYDALKDQYNLTEVNFAGKSLDPNCNNARTYIYDCLARAIKNGFYINTVKYKDIFDALKSTSYLINSQGKKALVPKEEIKAIIGHSPDATDALALSFYGSHDAMEIKVTPELQQQLINTLFR
;
A
#
# COMPACT_ATOMS: atom_id res chain seq x y z
N MET A 1 11.27 22.47 -1.60
CA MET A 1 11.20 21.42 -0.54
C MET A 1 11.07 20.08 -1.25
N ILE A 2 12.01 19.14 -1.06
CA ILE A 2 11.92 17.80 -1.67
C ILE A 2 10.77 17.07 -0.98
N GLN A 3 9.73 16.74 -1.73
CA GLN A 3 8.60 15.96 -1.22
C GLN A 3 9.08 14.51 -1.04
N ARG A 4 9.21 14.06 0.20
CA ARG A 4 9.61 12.69 0.52
C ARG A 4 8.42 11.75 0.35
N SER A 5 8.67 10.62 -0.30
CA SER A 5 7.67 9.59 -0.55
C SER A 5 7.76 8.43 0.45
N ILE A 6 6.76 7.58 0.45
CA ILE A 6 6.71 6.33 1.19
C ILE A 6 6.46 5.21 0.18
N ALA A 7 7.15 4.09 0.35
CA ALA A 7 6.92 2.89 -0.44
C ALA A 7 6.26 1.77 0.39
N GLY A 8 5.45 0.96 -0.27
CA GLY A 8 4.97 -0.32 0.23
C GLY A 8 5.34 -1.41 -0.78
N CYS A 9 5.76 -2.56 -0.29
CA CYS A 9 6.21 -3.68 -1.13
C CYS A 9 5.50 -4.97 -0.71
N ASP A 10 4.78 -5.59 -1.64
CA ASP A 10 4.24 -6.94 -1.52
C ASP A 10 5.05 -7.87 -2.41
N PHE A 11 5.65 -8.93 -1.84
CA PHE A 11 6.58 -9.81 -2.53
C PHE A 11 5.92 -11.11 -2.95
N ALA A 12 6.15 -11.52 -4.20
CA ALA A 12 5.77 -12.83 -4.71
C ALA A 12 6.99 -13.73 -4.90
N ARG A 13 6.82 -15.02 -4.57
CA ARG A 13 7.84 -16.05 -4.79
C ARG A 13 7.51 -16.86 -6.02
N GLY A 14 7.76 -16.29 -7.20
CA GLY A 14 7.49 -17.03 -8.45
C GLY A 14 6.01 -17.41 -8.63
N GLY A 15 5.63 -17.90 -9.77
CA GLY A 15 4.23 -18.26 -10.06
C GLY A 15 3.48 -17.11 -10.75
N VAL A 16 2.16 -17.05 -10.57
CA VAL A 16 1.28 -16.08 -11.26
C VAL A 16 1.16 -14.73 -10.55
N ASP A 17 1.56 -14.63 -9.27
CA ASP A 17 1.45 -13.40 -8.50
C ASP A 17 2.67 -12.49 -8.74
N ASN A 18 2.51 -11.18 -8.56
CA ASN A 18 3.53 -10.18 -8.82
C ASN A 18 4.18 -9.70 -7.53
N THR A 19 5.49 -9.37 -7.61
CA THR A 19 6.05 -8.44 -6.63
C THR A 19 5.61 -7.04 -7.02
N SER A 20 4.91 -6.36 -6.11
CA SER A 20 4.37 -5.01 -6.33
C SER A 20 5.07 -4.00 -5.43
N ILE A 21 5.56 -2.90 -6.02
CA ILE A 21 6.10 -1.75 -5.30
C ILE A 21 5.19 -0.56 -5.60
N VAL A 22 4.57 -0.02 -4.57
CA VAL A 22 3.73 1.18 -4.68
C VAL A 22 4.39 2.33 -3.96
N VAL A 23 4.59 3.43 -4.68
CA VAL A 23 5.14 4.67 -4.15
C VAL A 23 4.02 5.71 -4.05
N ARG A 24 3.87 6.29 -2.87
CA ARG A 24 2.95 7.39 -2.63
C ARG A 24 3.62 8.60 -2.00
N ASN A 25 3.05 9.76 -2.25
CA ASN A 25 3.27 10.94 -1.41
C ASN A 25 2.13 11.06 -0.37
N SER A 26 1.97 12.23 0.22
CA SER A 26 0.91 12.50 1.19
C SER A 26 -0.49 12.52 0.59
N TYR A 27 -0.62 12.72 -0.72
CA TYR A 27 -1.88 13.06 -1.38
C TYR A 27 -2.34 12.03 -2.39
N GLU A 28 -1.41 11.29 -2.99
CA GLU A 28 -1.72 10.39 -4.11
C GLU A 28 -0.68 9.29 -4.31
N ILE A 29 -1.05 8.30 -5.11
CA ILE A 29 -0.13 7.33 -5.68
C ILE A 29 0.69 8.02 -6.77
N VAL A 30 2.03 7.99 -6.67
CA VAL A 30 2.92 8.58 -7.67
C VAL A 30 3.47 7.55 -8.65
N GLU A 31 3.73 6.32 -8.20
CA GLU A 31 4.22 5.22 -9.05
C GLU A 31 3.70 3.86 -8.55
N VAL A 32 3.44 2.96 -9.48
CA VAL A 32 3.18 1.53 -9.22
C VAL A 32 4.03 0.73 -10.17
N VAL A 33 4.81 -0.20 -9.63
CA VAL A 33 5.64 -1.13 -10.41
C VAL A 33 5.25 -2.55 -10.02
N ASN A 34 4.85 -3.34 -11.02
CA ASN A 34 4.58 -4.76 -10.87
C ASN A 34 5.68 -5.54 -11.60
N LEU A 35 6.33 -6.46 -10.90
CA LEU A 35 7.41 -7.28 -11.41
C LEU A 35 6.96 -8.74 -11.46
N HIS A 36 7.00 -9.31 -12.67
CA HIS A 36 6.69 -10.73 -12.91
C HIS A 36 7.97 -11.55 -12.83
N HIS A 37 7.97 -12.61 -12.04
CA HIS A 37 9.11 -13.56 -11.94
C HIS A 37 10.46 -12.91 -11.65
N ALA A 38 10.47 -11.71 -11.07
CA ALA A 38 11.70 -10.99 -10.74
C ALA A 38 12.47 -11.68 -9.61
N ASP A 39 13.77 -11.77 -9.76
CA ASP A 39 14.65 -12.18 -8.68
C ASP A 39 14.94 -11.04 -7.69
N THR A 40 15.53 -11.37 -6.55
CA THR A 40 15.85 -10.40 -5.50
C THR A 40 16.74 -9.26 -6.01
N ASN A 41 17.71 -9.54 -6.91
CA ASN A 41 18.62 -8.53 -7.42
C ASN A 41 17.88 -7.53 -8.33
N GLU A 42 16.97 -8.03 -9.15
CA GLU A 42 16.14 -7.22 -10.01
C GLU A 42 15.22 -6.33 -9.17
N ILE A 43 14.55 -6.88 -8.15
CA ILE A 43 13.70 -6.13 -7.23
C ILE A 43 14.50 -5.02 -6.52
N CYS A 44 15.68 -5.35 -5.97
CA CYS A 44 16.57 -4.38 -5.35
C CYS A 44 17.02 -3.28 -6.32
N SER A 45 17.32 -3.64 -7.57
CA SER A 45 17.71 -2.67 -8.61
C SER A 45 16.60 -1.69 -8.93
N VAL A 46 15.37 -2.19 -9.10
CA VAL A 46 14.17 -1.36 -9.33
C VAL A 46 13.91 -0.46 -8.13
N TYR A 47 13.95 -1.01 -6.92
CA TYR A 47 13.76 -0.25 -5.69
C TYR A 47 14.74 0.92 -5.56
N ARG A 48 16.03 0.69 -5.78
CA ARG A 48 17.05 1.76 -5.73
C ARG A 48 16.79 2.88 -6.75
N LYS A 49 16.34 2.53 -7.96
CA LYS A 49 15.96 3.52 -8.99
C LYS A 49 14.76 4.36 -8.54
N LEU A 50 13.78 3.71 -7.91
CA LEU A 50 12.62 4.41 -7.37
C LEU A 50 13.00 5.33 -6.21
N ASP A 51 13.87 4.88 -5.30
CA ASP A 51 14.34 5.71 -4.20
C ASP A 51 15.17 6.92 -4.69
N MET A 52 16.04 6.74 -5.68
CA MET A 52 16.76 7.85 -6.32
C MET A 52 15.82 8.90 -6.92
N LYS A 53 14.66 8.46 -7.43
CA LYS A 53 13.67 9.35 -8.04
C LYS A 53 12.75 10.02 -7.02
N TYR A 54 12.34 9.29 -5.98
CA TYR A 54 11.26 9.70 -5.07
C TYR A 54 11.70 9.98 -3.63
N HIS A 55 12.95 9.66 -3.26
CA HIS A 55 13.55 9.92 -1.94
C HIS A 55 12.71 9.39 -0.78
N PHE A 56 12.67 8.08 -0.61
CA PHE A 56 11.83 7.44 0.39
C PHE A 56 12.16 7.86 1.82
N LYS A 57 11.14 8.23 2.56
CA LYS A 57 11.22 8.46 4.01
C LYS A 57 11.22 7.14 4.79
N GLY A 58 10.54 6.14 4.24
CA GLY A 58 10.41 4.80 4.79
C GLY A 58 9.74 3.87 3.81
N THR A 59 9.99 2.59 3.98
CA THR A 59 9.43 1.52 3.14
C THR A 59 8.87 0.43 4.03
N TYR A 60 7.67 -0.02 3.74
CA TYR A 60 6.97 -1.08 4.46
C TYR A 60 6.89 -2.32 3.59
N LEU A 61 7.29 -3.47 4.15
CA LEU A 61 7.44 -4.74 3.45
C LEU A 61 6.43 -5.76 3.97
N ASP A 62 5.75 -6.48 3.09
CA ASP A 62 5.04 -7.68 3.52
C ASP A 62 6.04 -8.79 3.85
N ALA A 63 6.16 -9.08 5.14
CA ALA A 63 7.01 -10.15 5.68
C ALA A 63 6.24 -11.48 5.88
N THR A 64 5.04 -11.60 5.31
CA THR A 64 4.25 -12.81 5.41
C THR A 64 4.87 -13.91 4.55
N GLY A 65 5.29 -15.01 5.19
CA GLY A 65 5.91 -16.14 4.50
C GLY A 65 7.40 -15.97 4.17
N GLY A 66 8.04 -14.85 4.53
CA GLY A 66 9.48 -14.65 4.44
C GLY A 66 10.00 -14.43 3.01
N TYR A 67 9.16 -13.96 2.09
CA TYR A 67 9.56 -13.68 0.71
C TYR A 67 10.35 -12.38 0.56
N ASP A 68 10.30 -11.53 1.56
CA ASP A 68 11.03 -10.27 1.69
C ASP A 68 12.47 -10.44 2.19
N ILE A 69 12.83 -11.58 2.80
CA ILE A 69 14.10 -11.78 3.52
C ILE A 69 15.32 -11.38 2.66
N GLY A 70 15.42 -11.86 1.43
CA GLY A 70 16.54 -11.55 0.57
C GLY A 70 16.63 -10.05 0.22
N PHE A 71 15.50 -9.40 0.03
CA PHE A 71 15.41 -7.96 -0.21
C PHE A 71 15.78 -7.17 1.06
N TYR A 72 15.21 -7.56 2.21
CA TYR A 72 15.49 -6.93 3.49
C TYR A 72 16.99 -7.01 3.84
N ASP A 73 17.58 -8.21 3.78
CA ASP A 73 19.00 -8.40 4.10
C ASP A 73 19.93 -7.61 3.19
N ALA A 74 19.59 -7.45 1.92
CA ALA A 74 20.38 -6.68 0.97
C ALA A 74 20.32 -5.16 1.18
N LEU A 75 19.29 -4.64 1.86
CA LEU A 75 19.00 -3.20 1.89
C LEU A 75 18.84 -2.59 3.29
N LYS A 76 18.67 -3.38 4.35
CA LYS A 76 18.38 -2.91 5.73
C LYS A 76 19.38 -1.91 6.30
N ASP A 77 20.66 -2.00 5.91
CA ASP A 77 21.70 -1.11 6.41
C ASP A 77 21.74 0.25 5.67
N GLN A 78 21.04 0.37 4.56
CA GLN A 78 21.04 1.54 3.68
C GLN A 78 19.71 2.29 3.70
N TYR A 79 18.61 1.61 4.03
CA TYR A 79 17.25 2.13 3.91
C TYR A 79 16.43 1.91 5.18
N ASN A 80 15.48 2.80 5.43
CA ASN A 80 14.53 2.66 6.53
C ASN A 80 13.40 1.68 6.12
N LEU A 81 13.62 0.40 6.40
CA LEU A 81 12.71 -0.70 6.08
C LEU A 81 11.96 -1.15 7.34
N THR A 82 10.68 -1.40 7.19
CA THR A 82 9.82 -1.94 8.25
C THR A 82 9.09 -3.17 7.74
N GLU A 83 9.36 -4.32 8.34
CA GLU A 83 8.67 -5.57 8.05
C GLU A 83 7.30 -5.62 8.75
N VAL A 84 6.27 -6.02 8.03
CA VAL A 84 4.90 -6.16 8.51
C VAL A 84 4.37 -7.54 8.18
N ASN A 85 4.16 -8.37 9.17
CA ASN A 85 3.47 -9.65 8.98
C ASN A 85 1.96 -9.39 8.96
N PHE A 86 1.30 -9.67 7.86
CA PHE A 86 -0.14 -9.44 7.68
C PHE A 86 -1.02 -10.21 8.66
N ALA A 87 -0.61 -11.44 9.01
CA ALA A 87 -1.31 -12.24 10.03
C ALA A 87 -0.97 -11.80 11.46
N GLY A 88 0.04 -10.95 11.64
CA GLY A 88 0.52 -10.48 12.91
C GLY A 88 -0.46 -9.57 13.65
N LYS A 89 -0.07 -9.19 14.86
CA LYS A 89 -0.88 -8.31 15.72
C LYS A 89 -1.09 -6.95 15.10
N SER A 90 -2.33 -6.48 15.09
CA SER A 90 -2.69 -5.12 14.72
C SER A 90 -2.17 -4.09 15.72
N LEU A 91 -1.83 -2.89 15.24
CA LEU A 91 -1.56 -1.72 16.08
C LEU A 91 -2.87 -1.09 16.62
N ASP A 92 -4.01 -1.33 15.96
CA ASP A 92 -5.33 -0.93 16.44
C ASP A 92 -6.04 -2.15 17.06
N PRO A 93 -6.42 -2.11 18.36
CA PRO A 93 -7.09 -3.23 19.02
C PRO A 93 -8.45 -3.59 18.41
N ASN A 94 -9.07 -2.68 17.64
CA ASN A 94 -10.33 -2.92 16.96
C ASN A 94 -10.18 -3.69 15.64
N CYS A 95 -8.95 -3.90 15.17
CA CYS A 95 -8.65 -4.67 13.97
C CYS A 95 -8.14 -6.08 14.36
N ASN A 96 -8.56 -7.09 13.60
CA ASN A 96 -8.23 -8.49 13.89
C ASN A 96 -6.73 -8.79 13.72
N ASN A 97 -6.10 -8.24 12.69
CA ASN A 97 -4.69 -8.45 12.35
C ASN A 97 -4.10 -7.21 11.66
N ALA A 98 -2.79 -7.27 11.37
CA ALA A 98 -2.07 -6.17 10.74
C ALA A 98 -2.62 -5.86 9.32
N ARG A 99 -3.03 -6.85 8.52
CA ARG A 99 -3.62 -6.63 7.21
C ARG A 99 -4.92 -5.84 7.30
N THR A 100 -5.80 -6.18 8.23
CA THR A 100 -7.03 -5.40 8.47
C THR A 100 -6.72 -3.95 8.86
N TYR A 101 -5.70 -3.75 9.70
CA TYR A 101 -5.29 -2.44 10.17
C TYR A 101 -4.76 -1.54 9.05
N ILE A 102 -3.89 -2.05 8.17
CA ILE A 102 -3.35 -1.23 7.08
C ILE A 102 -4.43 -0.80 6.08
N TYR A 103 -5.40 -1.67 5.80
CA TYR A 103 -6.55 -1.32 4.98
C TYR A 103 -7.47 -0.30 5.67
N ASP A 104 -7.64 -0.36 6.99
CA ASP A 104 -8.39 0.65 7.74
C ASP A 104 -7.66 2.00 7.69
N CYS A 105 -6.33 2.02 7.78
CA CYS A 105 -5.52 3.23 7.58
C CYS A 105 -5.69 3.82 6.18
N LEU A 106 -5.62 2.99 5.14
CA LEU A 106 -5.85 3.40 3.75
C LEU A 106 -7.26 3.96 3.56
N ALA A 107 -8.29 3.28 4.09
CA ALA A 107 -9.67 3.75 4.01
C ALA A 107 -9.86 5.12 4.69
N ARG A 108 -9.22 5.35 5.83
CA ARG A 108 -9.21 6.66 6.50
C ARG A 108 -8.50 7.72 5.66
N ALA A 109 -7.36 7.38 5.05
CA ALA A 109 -6.63 8.29 4.17
C ALA A 109 -7.48 8.71 2.96
N ILE A 110 -8.18 7.76 2.31
CA ILE A 110 -9.08 8.05 1.19
C ILE A 110 -10.23 8.97 1.64
N LYS A 111 -10.83 8.71 2.79
CA LYS A 111 -11.88 9.60 3.36
C LYS A 111 -11.35 11.01 3.63
N ASN A 112 -10.07 11.15 3.95
CA ASN A 112 -9.41 12.42 4.22
C ASN A 112 -8.78 13.05 2.96
N GLY A 113 -9.11 12.55 1.76
CA GLY A 113 -8.74 13.17 0.49
C GLY A 113 -7.52 12.58 -0.20
N PHE A 114 -6.99 11.42 0.26
CA PHE A 114 -5.97 10.70 -0.50
C PHE A 114 -6.55 10.29 -1.87
N TYR A 115 -5.89 10.72 -2.93
CA TYR A 115 -6.38 10.55 -4.28
C TYR A 115 -5.81 9.29 -4.95
N ILE A 116 -6.68 8.54 -5.60
CA ILE A 116 -6.33 7.42 -6.46
C ILE A 116 -6.87 7.71 -7.86
N ASN A 117 -5.99 7.84 -8.85
CA ASN A 117 -6.42 7.96 -10.24
C ASN A 117 -7.02 6.63 -10.69
N THR A 118 -8.34 6.55 -10.73
CA THR A 118 -9.10 5.32 -10.98
C THR A 118 -8.96 4.78 -12.40
N VAL A 119 -8.53 5.61 -13.35
CA VAL A 119 -8.25 5.20 -14.73
C VAL A 119 -6.85 4.60 -14.81
N LYS A 120 -5.85 5.31 -14.28
CA LYS A 120 -4.44 4.86 -14.31
C LYS A 120 -4.21 3.64 -13.43
N TYR A 121 -4.85 3.56 -12.26
CA TYR A 121 -4.70 2.51 -11.27
C TYR A 121 -5.99 1.70 -11.08
N LYS A 122 -6.57 1.30 -12.22
CA LYS A 122 -7.86 0.60 -12.28
C LYS A 122 -7.86 -0.66 -11.43
N ASP A 123 -6.79 -1.46 -11.46
CA ASP A 123 -6.70 -2.71 -10.73
C ASP A 123 -6.72 -2.50 -9.21
N ILE A 124 -6.03 -1.46 -8.70
CA ILE A 124 -6.10 -1.07 -7.29
C ILE A 124 -7.52 -0.62 -6.93
N PHE A 125 -8.15 0.18 -7.79
CA PHE A 125 -9.51 0.67 -7.54
C PHE A 125 -10.54 -0.46 -7.52
N ASP A 126 -10.45 -1.42 -8.44
CA ASP A 126 -11.37 -2.55 -8.50
C ASP A 126 -11.17 -3.49 -7.30
N ALA A 127 -9.92 -3.73 -6.86
CA ALA A 127 -9.64 -4.48 -5.65
C ALA A 127 -10.20 -3.80 -4.40
N LEU A 128 -10.06 -2.48 -4.28
CA LEU A 128 -10.63 -1.71 -3.16
C LEU A 128 -12.16 -1.78 -3.14
N LYS A 129 -12.82 -1.71 -4.29
CA LYS A 129 -14.29 -1.89 -4.38
C LYS A 129 -14.75 -3.27 -3.96
N SER A 130 -13.91 -4.28 -4.18
CA SER A 130 -14.20 -5.68 -3.83
C SER A 130 -13.81 -6.00 -2.38
N THR A 131 -13.26 -5.04 -1.66
CA THR A 131 -12.81 -5.20 -0.28
C THR A 131 -13.89 -4.76 0.70
N SER A 132 -14.16 -5.58 1.71
CA SER A 132 -15.11 -5.27 2.78
C SER A 132 -14.60 -5.76 4.14
N TYR A 133 -15.24 -5.29 5.21
CA TYR A 133 -14.98 -5.76 6.57
C TYR A 133 -16.16 -6.57 7.09
N LEU A 134 -15.81 -7.61 7.84
CA LEU A 134 -16.73 -8.35 8.69
C LEU A 134 -16.41 -8.02 10.15
N ILE A 135 -17.40 -8.12 11.02
CA ILE A 135 -17.16 -8.09 12.47
C ILE A 135 -17.05 -9.53 12.95
N ASN A 136 -15.89 -9.89 13.49
CA ASN A 136 -15.66 -11.23 14.00
C ASN A 136 -16.33 -11.47 15.35
N SER A 137 -16.28 -12.70 15.86
CA SER A 137 -16.88 -13.08 17.15
C SER A 137 -16.33 -12.33 18.36
N GLN A 138 -15.17 -11.66 18.23
CA GLN A 138 -14.56 -10.81 19.26
C GLN A 138 -14.95 -9.34 19.13
N GLY A 139 -15.87 -8.99 18.22
CA GLY A 139 -16.28 -7.60 17.95
C GLY A 139 -15.25 -6.77 17.17
N LYS A 140 -14.23 -7.41 16.59
CA LYS A 140 -13.19 -6.71 15.84
C LYS A 140 -13.49 -6.71 14.34
N LYS A 141 -13.05 -5.66 13.67
CA LYS A 141 -13.02 -5.63 12.20
C LYS A 141 -12.08 -6.72 11.70
N ALA A 142 -12.53 -7.48 10.72
CA ALA A 142 -11.74 -8.46 9.98
C ALA A 142 -11.94 -8.20 8.48
N LEU A 143 -10.84 -7.97 7.77
CA LEU A 143 -10.87 -7.82 6.32
C LEU A 143 -11.25 -9.18 5.69
N VAL A 144 -12.04 -9.16 4.62
CA VAL A 144 -12.31 -10.38 3.83
C VAL A 144 -11.02 -11.03 3.37
N PRO A 145 -10.98 -12.37 3.27
CA PRO A 145 -9.81 -13.10 2.79
C PRO A 145 -9.31 -12.61 1.42
N LYS A 146 -7.99 -12.67 1.20
CA LYS A 146 -7.36 -12.28 -0.10
C LYS A 146 -7.94 -13.09 -1.25
N GLU A 147 -8.26 -14.34 -1.01
CA GLU A 147 -8.84 -15.28 -1.98
C GLU A 147 -10.22 -14.85 -2.48
N GLU A 148 -11.04 -14.25 -1.61
CA GLU A 148 -12.35 -13.73 -2.00
C GLU A 148 -12.21 -12.52 -2.94
N ILE A 149 -11.30 -11.60 -2.63
CA ILE A 149 -10.99 -10.47 -3.50
C ILE A 149 -10.46 -10.98 -4.84
N LYS A 150 -9.50 -11.91 -4.82
CA LYS A 150 -8.92 -12.55 -6.01
C LYS A 150 -10.00 -13.23 -6.89
N ALA A 151 -10.97 -13.88 -6.27
CA ALA A 151 -12.07 -14.52 -7.01
C ALA A 151 -12.97 -13.49 -7.74
N ILE A 152 -13.13 -12.30 -7.19
CA ILE A 152 -13.96 -11.23 -7.79
C ILE A 152 -13.20 -10.53 -8.92
N ILE A 153 -11.91 -10.15 -8.70
CA ILE A 153 -11.14 -9.35 -9.65
C ILE A 153 -10.33 -10.18 -10.66
N GLY A 154 -10.22 -11.50 -10.43
CA GLY A 154 -9.54 -12.44 -11.34
C GLY A 154 -8.02 -12.56 -11.16
N HIS A 155 -7.40 -11.78 -10.26
CA HIS A 155 -5.97 -11.80 -9.98
C HIS A 155 -5.70 -11.45 -8.51
N SER A 156 -4.45 -11.61 -8.05
CA SER A 156 -4.05 -11.20 -6.70
C SER A 156 -4.07 -9.67 -6.55
N PRO A 157 -4.54 -9.11 -5.41
CA PRO A 157 -4.56 -7.67 -5.15
C PRO A 157 -3.20 -7.12 -4.67
N ASP A 158 -2.07 -7.63 -5.20
CA ASP A 158 -0.71 -7.36 -4.71
C ASP A 158 -0.37 -5.86 -4.66
N ALA A 159 -0.71 -5.10 -5.73
CA ALA A 159 -0.52 -3.66 -5.74
C ALA A 159 -1.40 -2.93 -4.71
N THR A 160 -2.57 -3.48 -4.39
CA THR A 160 -3.47 -2.92 -3.36
C THR A 160 -2.95 -3.22 -1.96
N ASP A 161 -2.44 -4.43 -1.73
CA ASP A 161 -1.79 -4.82 -0.48
C ASP A 161 -0.52 -3.95 -0.27
N ALA A 162 0.30 -3.73 -1.30
CA ALA A 162 1.47 -2.83 -1.26
C ALA A 162 1.06 -1.36 -0.96
N LEU A 163 -0.02 -0.86 -1.57
CA LEU A 163 -0.54 0.47 -1.26
C LEU A 163 -0.96 0.56 0.21
N ALA A 164 -1.74 -0.40 0.69
CA ALA A 164 -2.21 -0.42 2.08
C ALA A 164 -1.04 -0.48 3.08
N LEU A 165 0.01 -1.28 2.79
CA LEU A 165 1.25 -1.32 3.56
C LEU A 165 1.89 0.05 3.74
N SER A 166 1.92 0.87 2.71
CA SER A 166 2.50 2.21 2.77
C SER A 166 1.84 3.14 3.81
N PHE A 167 0.69 2.73 4.36
CA PHE A 167 -0.02 3.44 5.43
C PHE A 167 0.18 2.82 6.82
N TYR A 168 1.03 1.79 6.97
CA TYR A 168 1.31 1.21 8.28
C TYR A 168 1.88 2.24 9.25
N GLY A 169 1.37 2.28 10.48
CA GLY A 169 1.79 3.26 11.48
C GLY A 169 1.29 4.69 11.25
N SER A 170 0.51 4.94 10.20
CA SER A 170 -0.12 6.24 9.97
C SER A 170 -1.31 6.41 10.94
N HIS A 171 -1.00 6.75 12.21
CA HIS A 171 -2.03 7.01 13.23
C HIS A 171 -2.74 8.35 13.01
N ASP A 172 -2.07 9.28 12.39
CA ASP A 172 -2.66 10.57 12.09
C ASP A 172 -3.50 10.40 10.82
N ALA A 173 -4.82 10.52 10.99
CA ALA A 173 -5.60 11.08 9.92
C ALA A 173 -4.80 12.30 9.47
N MET A 174 -4.14 12.20 8.31
CA MET A 174 -3.59 13.41 7.73
C MET A 174 -4.77 14.35 7.61
N GLU A 175 -4.86 15.34 8.49
CA GLU A 175 -5.61 16.54 8.18
C GLU A 175 -4.94 17.11 6.93
N ILE A 176 -5.37 16.63 5.78
CA ILE A 176 -5.14 17.36 4.55
C ILE A 176 -5.94 18.64 4.78
N LYS A 177 -5.27 19.66 5.28
CA LYS A 177 -5.79 21.03 5.19
C LYS A 177 -5.82 21.32 3.69
N VAL A 178 -6.92 20.91 3.07
CA VAL A 178 -7.23 21.31 1.70
C VAL A 178 -7.34 22.82 1.79
N THR A 179 -6.31 23.52 1.31
CA THR A 179 -6.39 24.98 1.26
C THR A 179 -7.56 25.35 0.36
N PRO A 180 -8.25 26.47 0.60
CA PRO A 180 -9.36 26.93 -0.26
C PRO A 180 -8.98 26.95 -1.74
N GLU A 181 -7.71 27.25 -2.06
CA GLU A 181 -7.17 27.26 -3.42
C GLU A 181 -7.14 25.86 -4.05
N LEU A 182 -6.71 24.84 -3.28
CA LEU A 182 -6.67 23.45 -3.74
C LEU A 182 -8.09 22.90 -3.90
N GLN A 183 -9.01 23.26 -2.99
CA GLN A 183 -10.42 22.92 -3.08
C GLN A 183 -11.05 23.51 -4.36
N GLN A 184 -10.75 24.76 -4.68
CA GLN A 184 -11.25 25.42 -5.88
C GLN A 184 -10.65 24.81 -7.17
N GLN A 185 -9.37 24.42 -7.16
CA GLN A 185 -8.73 23.72 -8.28
C GLN A 185 -9.37 22.35 -8.53
N LEU A 186 -9.66 21.58 -7.47
CA LEU A 186 -10.34 20.29 -7.57
C LEU A 186 -11.77 20.45 -8.13
N ILE A 187 -12.53 21.44 -7.65
CA ILE A 187 -13.87 21.77 -8.17
C ILE A 187 -13.80 22.13 -9.65
N ASN A 188 -12.89 23.00 -10.05
CA ASN A 188 -12.73 23.42 -11.42
C ASN A 188 -12.26 22.30 -12.37
N THR A 189 -11.62 21.26 -11.85
CA THR A 189 -11.17 20.09 -12.62
C THR A 189 -12.25 19.02 -12.77
N LEU A 190 -13.13 18.88 -11.76
CA LEU A 190 -14.18 17.87 -11.72
C LEU A 190 -15.49 18.29 -12.39
N PHE A 191 -15.70 19.60 -12.60
CA PHE A 191 -16.93 20.17 -13.15
C PHE A 191 -16.70 20.98 -14.46
N ARG A 192 -15.67 20.60 -15.22
CA ARG A 192 -15.49 21.03 -16.61
C ARG A 192 -16.07 20.04 -17.61
#